data_bc2af0e01a4fe64094c2e9636511cd79
#
_entry.id   bc2af0e01a4fe64094c2e9636511cd79
#
_cell.length_a   1.000
_cell.length_b   1.000
_cell.length_c   1.000
_cell.angle_alpha   90.00
_cell.angle_beta   90.00
_cell.angle_gamma   90.00
#
_symmetry.space_group_name_H-M   'P 1'
#
loop_
_entity.id
_entity.type
_entity.pdbx_description
1 polymer ?
#
loop_
_entity_poly.entity_id
_entity_poly.type
_entity_poly.pdbx_seq_one_letter_code
_entity_poly.pdbx_strand_id
1 'polypeptide(L)'
;IGIVAAIYASSSGINAIMLSFHTSKHESIEKSSWWKRRLISIVMVIFGVFGIIIVLTLLGGFKWFINYLVTEEIINTTFQIICLQIIRWVVIISMIYIALSSLYYFSLESKKGYKFFSAGATLATILFIITTQAFILYIRFFPSYNALYGSIGVLIFLFLWIYLSCFTILIGFELNASISDAYQERHSDELITISRTARTTKISQRIKKLFLSFRKKYQRIITK
;
A
#
# COMPACT_ATOMS: atom_id res chain seq x y z
N ILE A 1 0.25 32.34 4.05
CA ILE A 1 -1.07 31.90 3.51
C ILE A 1 -0.84 30.82 2.45
N GLY A 2 0.07 30.98 1.44
CA GLY A 2 0.29 30.03 0.37
C GLY A 2 0.67 28.61 0.82
N ILE A 3 1.59 28.46 1.78
CA ILE A 3 2.02 27.15 2.32
C ILE A 3 0.85 26.40 2.98
N VAL A 4 0.04 27.11 3.77
CA VAL A 4 -1.13 26.51 4.42
C VAL A 4 -2.15 26.03 3.39
N ALA A 5 -2.42 26.84 2.36
CA ALA A 5 -3.30 26.48 1.25
C ALA A 5 -2.76 25.27 0.47
N ALA A 6 -1.46 25.20 0.21
CA ALA A 6 -0.83 24.06 -0.46
C ALA A 6 -0.93 22.78 0.35
N ILE A 7 -0.66 22.81 1.66
CA ILE A 7 -0.82 21.65 2.56
C ILE A 7 -2.29 21.22 2.60
N TYR A 8 -3.22 22.17 2.67
CA TYR A 8 -4.66 21.88 2.67
C TYR A 8 -5.09 21.19 1.37
N ALA A 9 -4.70 21.72 0.21
CA ALA A 9 -5.02 21.15 -1.10
C ALA A 9 -4.41 19.76 -1.29
N SER A 10 -3.11 19.59 -0.96
CA SER A 10 -2.42 18.30 -1.05
C SER A 10 -3.05 17.25 -0.15
N SER A 11 -3.39 17.61 1.11
CA SER A 11 -4.07 16.69 2.02
C SER A 11 -5.47 16.33 1.55
N SER A 12 -6.15 17.20 0.80
CA SER A 12 -7.44 16.88 0.17
C SER A 12 -7.27 15.84 -0.94
N GLY A 13 -6.19 15.92 -1.73
CA GLY A 13 -5.85 14.92 -2.74
C GLY A 13 -5.58 13.54 -2.12
N ILE A 14 -4.77 13.46 -1.06
CA ILE A 14 -4.54 12.19 -0.34
C ILE A 14 -5.85 11.63 0.23
N ASN A 15 -6.68 12.47 0.84
CA ASN A 15 -7.98 12.04 1.36
C ASN A 15 -8.90 11.51 0.24
N ALA A 16 -8.86 12.08 -0.97
CA ALA A 16 -9.62 11.60 -2.12
C ALA A 16 -9.15 10.21 -2.57
N ILE A 17 -7.84 9.96 -2.60
CA ILE A 17 -7.27 8.63 -2.89
C ILE A 17 -7.72 7.62 -1.83
N MET A 18 -7.62 7.97 -0.55
CA MET A 18 -8.08 7.11 0.54
C MET A 18 -9.57 6.78 0.42
N LEU A 19 -10.40 7.75 0.04
CA LEU A 19 -11.83 7.56 -0.16
C LEU A 19 -12.12 6.62 -1.35
N SER A 20 -11.36 6.74 -2.44
CA SER A 20 -11.48 5.83 -3.59
C SER A 20 -11.19 4.37 -3.21
N PHE A 21 -10.24 4.14 -2.31
CA PHE A 21 -9.92 2.81 -1.80
C PHE A 21 -11.05 2.22 -0.95
N HIS A 22 -11.73 3.03 -0.14
CA HIS A 22 -12.91 2.59 0.61
C HIS A 22 -14.07 2.20 -0.31
N THR A 23 -14.29 2.96 -1.38
CA THR A 23 -15.34 2.67 -2.35
C THR A 23 -15.08 1.35 -3.09
N SER A 24 -13.83 1.07 -3.44
CA SER A 24 -13.42 -0.17 -4.10
C SER A 24 -13.67 -1.39 -3.21
N LYS A 25 -13.46 -1.28 -1.89
CA LYS A 25 -13.62 -2.38 -0.94
C LYS A 25 -15.05 -2.59 -0.41
N HIS A 26 -16.03 -1.79 -0.83
CA HIS A 26 -17.40 -1.80 -0.31
C HIS A 26 -17.46 -1.70 1.24
N GLU A 27 -16.41 -1.21 1.90
CA GLU A 27 -16.44 -0.92 3.33
C GLU A 27 -17.32 0.30 3.60
N SER A 28 -18.21 0.19 4.58
CA SER A 28 -19.08 1.30 4.98
C SER A 28 -18.24 2.48 5.49
N ILE A 29 -18.31 3.60 4.80
CA ILE A 29 -17.58 4.86 5.06
C ILE A 29 -17.96 5.45 6.44
N GLU A 30 -19.04 4.95 7.05
CA GLU A 30 -19.64 5.53 8.26
C GLU A 30 -18.79 5.42 9.54
N LYS A 31 -17.74 4.60 9.58
CA LYS A 31 -16.99 4.33 10.82
C LYS A 31 -15.81 5.24 11.09
N SER A 32 -15.30 5.98 10.10
CA SER A 32 -14.14 6.86 10.34
C SER A 32 -14.54 8.30 10.57
N SER A 33 -14.10 8.84 11.72
CA SER A 33 -14.26 10.26 12.00
C SER A 33 -13.54 11.09 10.94
N TRP A 34 -14.22 12.05 10.33
CA TRP A 34 -13.68 13.01 9.35
C TRP A 34 -12.36 13.64 9.83
N TRP A 35 -12.27 13.99 11.10
CA TRP A 35 -11.08 14.58 11.73
C TRP A 35 -9.87 13.62 11.69
N LYS A 36 -10.09 12.34 11.95
CA LYS A 36 -9.03 11.33 11.95
C LYS A 36 -8.44 11.15 10.55
N ARG A 37 -9.28 11.04 9.52
CA ARG A 37 -8.83 10.95 8.12
C ARG A 37 -8.06 12.19 7.71
N ARG A 38 -8.55 13.38 8.10
CA ARG A 38 -7.90 14.64 7.81
C ARG A 38 -6.51 14.74 8.42
N LEU A 39 -6.38 14.36 9.69
CA LEU A 39 -5.09 14.35 10.39
C LEU A 39 -4.09 13.38 9.73
N ILE A 40 -4.52 12.16 9.39
CA ILE A 40 -3.70 11.18 8.67
C ILE A 40 -3.23 11.75 7.33
N SER A 41 -4.12 12.36 6.55
CA SER A 41 -3.78 12.95 5.27
C SER A 41 -2.75 14.07 5.39
N ILE A 42 -2.84 14.94 6.42
CA ILE A 42 -1.87 15.99 6.68
C ILE A 42 -0.50 15.40 7.05
N VAL A 43 -0.46 14.41 7.94
CA VAL A 43 0.78 13.72 8.32
C VAL A 43 1.43 13.08 7.10
N MET A 44 0.65 12.46 6.23
CA MET A 44 1.15 11.86 4.98
C MET A 44 1.70 12.91 4.00
N VAL A 45 1.08 14.09 3.90
CA VAL A 45 1.63 15.21 3.09
C VAL A 45 2.99 15.63 3.62
N ILE A 46 3.11 15.85 4.93
CA ILE A 46 4.38 16.28 5.55
C ILE A 46 5.46 15.22 5.31
N PHE A 47 5.14 13.95 5.53
CA PHE A 47 6.04 12.84 5.27
C PHE A 47 6.44 12.75 3.78
N GLY A 48 5.47 12.94 2.87
CA GLY A 48 5.70 12.96 1.43
C GLY A 48 6.62 14.10 1.00
N VAL A 49 6.41 15.32 1.52
CA VAL A 49 7.27 16.48 1.25
C VAL A 49 8.71 16.22 1.70
N PHE A 50 8.89 15.67 2.91
CA PHE A 50 10.21 15.26 3.40
C PHE A 50 10.88 14.23 2.47
N GLY A 51 10.11 13.22 2.04
CA GLY A 51 10.58 12.22 1.08
C GLY A 51 11.01 12.81 -0.25
N ILE A 52 10.21 13.74 -0.80
CA ILE A 52 10.54 14.45 -2.04
C ILE A 52 11.83 15.25 -1.90
N ILE A 53 12.02 15.98 -0.80
CA ILE A 53 13.25 16.75 -0.54
C ILE A 53 14.47 15.82 -0.54
N ILE A 54 14.41 14.68 0.16
CA ILE A 54 15.49 13.69 0.19
C ILE A 54 15.78 13.16 -1.22
N VAL A 55 14.76 12.77 -1.97
CA VAL A 55 14.92 12.23 -3.32
C VAL A 55 15.53 13.29 -4.26
N LEU A 56 15.05 14.52 -4.23
CA LEU A 56 15.60 15.61 -5.06
C LEU A 56 17.05 15.93 -4.70
N THR A 57 17.39 15.93 -3.41
CA THR A 57 18.77 16.10 -2.95
C THR A 57 19.67 14.96 -3.43
N LEU A 58 19.20 13.71 -3.36
CA LEU A 58 19.95 12.56 -3.87
C LEU A 58 20.07 12.56 -5.40
N LEU A 59 19.08 13.04 -6.13
CA LEU A 59 19.15 13.10 -7.59
C LEU A 59 20.04 14.25 -8.08
N GLY A 60 19.90 15.44 -7.52
CA GLY A 60 20.60 16.65 -7.94
C GLY A 60 21.98 16.83 -7.29
N GLY A 61 22.05 16.65 -5.98
CA GLY A 61 23.26 16.89 -5.18
C GLY A 61 24.31 15.77 -5.23
N PHE A 62 23.92 14.57 -5.69
CA PHE A 62 24.79 13.40 -5.63
C PHE A 62 26.08 13.57 -6.46
N LYS A 63 26.00 14.18 -7.64
CA LYS A 63 27.20 14.42 -8.46
C LYS A 63 28.18 15.38 -7.77
N TRP A 64 27.65 16.44 -7.16
CA TRP A 64 28.46 17.38 -6.38
C TRP A 64 29.10 16.69 -5.17
N PHE A 65 28.35 15.87 -4.47
CA PHE A 65 28.81 15.09 -3.32
C PHE A 65 29.94 14.11 -3.71
N ILE A 66 29.80 13.38 -4.82
CA ILE A 66 30.85 12.49 -5.31
C ILE A 66 32.11 13.28 -5.70
N ASN A 67 31.96 14.39 -6.44
CA ASN A 67 33.09 15.21 -6.80
C ASN A 67 33.84 15.74 -5.56
N TYR A 68 33.14 16.18 -4.54
CA TYR A 68 33.72 16.61 -3.27
C TYR A 68 34.54 15.47 -2.62
N LEU A 69 33.99 14.26 -2.52
CA LEU A 69 34.67 13.12 -1.93
C LEU A 69 35.91 12.69 -2.73
N VAL A 70 35.90 12.83 -4.04
CA VAL A 70 37.06 12.55 -4.90
C VAL A 70 38.11 13.63 -4.76
N THR A 71 37.73 14.91 -4.67
CA THR A 71 38.66 16.04 -4.53
C THR A 71 39.39 16.01 -3.18
N GLU A 72 38.69 15.57 -2.11
CA GLU A 72 39.28 15.42 -0.77
C GLU A 72 40.04 14.07 -0.60
N GLU A 73 40.29 13.33 -1.69
CA GLU A 73 40.98 12.03 -1.70
C GLU A 73 40.34 10.95 -0.78
N ILE A 74 39.11 11.17 -0.31
CA ILE A 74 38.36 10.23 0.54
C ILE A 74 38.00 8.97 -0.25
N ILE A 75 37.72 9.13 -1.55
CA ILE A 75 37.36 8.06 -2.47
C ILE A 75 38.30 8.09 -3.68
N ASN A 76 39.08 7.02 -3.80
CA ASN A 76 40.07 6.89 -4.87
C ASN A 76 39.81 5.75 -5.85
N THR A 77 38.75 4.94 -5.60
CA THR A 77 38.49 3.73 -6.37
C THR A 77 37.16 3.79 -7.09
N THR A 78 37.15 3.44 -8.38
CA THR A 78 35.90 3.31 -9.17
C THR A 78 34.87 2.42 -8.50
N PHE A 79 35.31 1.38 -7.81
CA PHE A 79 34.44 0.47 -7.05
C PHE A 79 33.64 1.21 -5.96
N GLN A 80 34.26 2.11 -5.21
CA GLN A 80 33.61 2.90 -4.16
C GLN A 80 32.53 3.81 -4.74
N ILE A 81 32.77 4.42 -5.91
CA ILE A 81 31.80 5.26 -6.63
C ILE A 81 30.58 4.43 -7.06
N ILE A 82 30.81 3.23 -7.59
CA ILE A 82 29.74 2.30 -7.97
C ILE A 82 28.90 1.90 -6.76
N CYS A 83 29.53 1.57 -5.64
CA CYS A 83 28.82 1.23 -4.41
C CYS A 83 27.90 2.38 -3.94
N LEU A 84 28.41 3.61 -3.93
CA LEU A 84 27.62 4.78 -3.57
C LEU A 84 26.46 5.02 -4.52
N GLN A 85 26.65 4.79 -5.82
CA GLN A 85 25.59 4.87 -6.82
C GLN A 85 24.49 3.84 -6.56
N ILE A 86 24.83 2.61 -6.23
CA ILE A 86 23.88 1.55 -5.87
C ILE A 86 23.11 1.94 -4.60
N ILE A 87 23.81 2.38 -3.56
CA ILE A 87 23.19 2.83 -2.31
C ILE A 87 22.18 3.95 -2.58
N ARG A 88 22.53 4.93 -3.41
CA ARG A 88 21.61 6.01 -3.81
C ARG A 88 20.30 5.46 -4.39
N TRP A 89 20.40 4.53 -5.36
CA TRP A 89 19.20 3.95 -5.98
C TRP A 89 18.37 3.13 -4.99
N VAL A 90 19.02 2.37 -4.12
CA VAL A 90 18.33 1.61 -3.05
C VAL A 90 17.56 2.56 -2.13
N VAL A 91 18.14 3.68 -1.73
CA VAL A 91 17.48 4.68 -0.88
C VAL A 91 16.27 5.28 -1.60
N ILE A 92 16.40 5.69 -2.87
CA ILE A 92 15.31 6.27 -3.66
C ILE A 92 14.14 5.27 -3.79
N ILE A 93 14.43 4.03 -4.16
CA ILE A 93 13.42 2.97 -4.30
C ILE A 93 12.74 2.69 -2.96
N SER A 94 13.53 2.63 -1.88
CA SER A 94 12.98 2.43 -0.52
C SER A 94 12.05 3.57 -0.09
N MET A 95 12.38 4.81 -0.43
CA MET A 95 11.52 5.97 -0.12
C MET A 95 10.18 5.90 -0.86
N ILE A 96 10.19 5.56 -2.15
CA ILE A 96 8.97 5.35 -2.94
C ILE A 96 8.14 4.22 -2.32
N TYR A 97 8.80 3.10 -2.00
CA TYR A 97 8.14 1.94 -1.38
C TYR A 97 7.47 2.29 -0.03
N ILE A 98 8.20 3.00 0.85
CA ILE A 98 7.68 3.42 2.16
C ILE A 98 6.50 4.39 1.99
N ALA A 99 6.56 5.30 1.02
CA ALA A 99 5.48 6.24 0.73
C ALA A 99 4.20 5.50 0.29
N LEU A 100 4.31 4.57 -0.67
CA LEU A 100 3.18 3.77 -1.16
C LEU A 100 2.66 2.81 -0.08
N SER A 101 3.56 2.16 0.66
CA SER A 101 3.20 1.26 1.75
C SER A 101 2.45 2.00 2.87
N SER A 102 2.90 3.21 3.24
CA SER A 102 2.21 4.03 4.23
C SER A 102 0.84 4.48 3.74
N LEU A 103 0.71 4.86 2.46
CA LEU A 103 -0.57 5.21 1.86
C LEU A 103 -1.57 4.06 1.98
N TYR A 104 -1.20 2.84 1.61
CA TYR A 104 -2.07 1.68 1.71
C TYR A 104 -2.41 1.31 3.15
N TYR A 105 -1.41 1.32 4.04
CA TYR A 105 -1.60 0.95 5.43
C TYR A 105 -2.53 1.90 6.20
N PHE A 106 -2.40 3.21 5.94
CA PHE A 106 -3.21 4.22 6.62
C PHE A 106 -4.57 4.46 5.96
N SER A 107 -4.75 4.04 4.70
CA SER A 107 -6.01 4.20 3.99
C SER A 107 -7.13 3.29 4.52
N LEU A 108 -6.79 2.17 5.12
CA LEU A 108 -7.77 1.17 5.57
C LEU A 108 -8.01 1.26 7.07
N GLU A 109 -9.27 1.29 7.46
CA GLU A 109 -9.69 1.27 8.86
C GLU A 109 -9.57 -0.12 9.48
N SER A 110 -9.98 -1.15 8.75
CA SER A 110 -9.85 -2.53 9.16
C SER A 110 -8.47 -3.05 8.77
N LYS A 111 -7.55 -3.05 9.73
CA LYS A 111 -6.18 -3.59 9.55
C LYS A 111 -6.11 -5.13 9.54
N LYS A 112 -7.26 -5.81 9.54
CA LYS A 112 -7.31 -7.28 9.53
C LYS A 112 -6.76 -7.81 8.20
N GLY A 113 -5.61 -8.47 8.27
CA GLY A 113 -4.95 -9.05 7.09
C GLY A 113 -4.00 -8.12 6.34
N TYR A 114 -3.97 -6.82 6.64
CA TYR A 114 -3.04 -5.86 6.01
C TYR A 114 -1.72 -5.76 6.76
N LYS A 115 -0.62 -5.97 6.02
CA LYS A 115 0.74 -5.77 6.53
C LYS A 115 1.33 -4.50 5.93
N PHE A 116 2.17 -3.78 6.69
CA PHE A 116 2.89 -2.61 6.18
C PHE A 116 3.74 -3.00 4.97
N PHE A 117 4.52 -4.07 5.07
CA PHE A 117 5.23 -4.65 3.94
C PHE A 117 4.29 -5.61 3.19
N SER A 118 3.71 -5.12 2.09
CA SER A 118 2.65 -5.83 1.36
C SER A 118 3.03 -6.08 -0.10
N ALA A 119 2.49 -7.15 -0.68
CA ALA A 119 2.70 -7.51 -2.07
C ALA A 119 2.22 -6.40 -3.03
N GLY A 120 1.11 -5.74 -2.70
CA GLY A 120 0.59 -4.63 -3.50
C GLY A 120 1.49 -3.40 -3.46
N ALA A 121 2.12 -3.08 -2.31
CA ALA A 121 3.10 -1.99 -2.23
C ALA A 121 4.34 -2.30 -3.09
N THR A 122 4.78 -3.55 -3.10
CA THR A 122 5.90 -4.00 -3.95
C THR A 122 5.54 -3.88 -5.42
N LEU A 123 4.38 -4.40 -5.83
CA LEU A 123 3.90 -4.30 -7.21
C LEU A 123 3.74 -2.84 -7.63
N ALA A 124 3.11 -2.01 -6.81
CA ALA A 124 2.93 -0.59 -7.11
C ALA A 124 4.27 0.14 -7.26
N THR A 125 5.26 -0.16 -6.43
CA THR A 125 6.60 0.44 -6.53
C THR A 125 7.27 0.07 -7.84
N ILE A 126 7.22 -1.20 -8.23
CA ILE A 126 7.79 -1.67 -9.50
C ILE A 126 7.08 -1.00 -10.68
N LEU A 127 5.75 -1.03 -10.69
CA LEU A 127 4.95 -0.40 -11.74
C LEU A 127 5.17 1.11 -11.81
N PHE A 128 5.28 1.80 -10.66
CA PHE A 128 5.53 3.23 -10.60
C PHE A 128 6.88 3.60 -11.22
N ILE A 129 7.92 2.81 -10.94
CA ILE A 129 9.24 3.00 -11.54
C ILE A 129 9.19 2.76 -13.05
N ILE A 130 8.57 1.66 -13.49
CA ILE A 130 8.42 1.34 -14.92
C ILE A 130 7.64 2.44 -15.64
N THR A 131 6.51 2.87 -15.08
CA THR A 131 5.65 3.93 -15.64
C THR A 131 6.42 5.26 -15.75
N THR A 132 7.17 5.61 -14.70
CA THR A 132 7.98 6.84 -14.72
C THR A 132 9.10 6.76 -15.78
N GLN A 133 9.79 5.63 -15.90
CA GLN A 133 10.82 5.46 -16.94
C GLN A 133 10.22 5.46 -18.34
N ALA A 134 9.12 4.78 -18.55
CA ALA A 134 8.39 4.79 -19.83
C ALA A 134 7.92 6.21 -20.19
N PHE A 135 7.44 6.98 -19.20
CA PHE A 135 7.02 8.34 -19.39
C PHE A 135 8.19 9.30 -19.76
N ILE A 136 9.34 9.15 -19.10
CA ILE A 136 10.56 9.88 -19.45
C ILE A 136 10.98 9.57 -20.89
N LEU A 137 10.92 8.29 -21.27
CA LEU A 137 11.22 7.86 -22.63
C LEU A 137 10.25 8.47 -23.63
N TYR A 138 8.94 8.46 -23.33
CA TYR A 138 7.90 9.09 -24.13
C TYR A 138 8.19 10.58 -24.38
N ILE A 139 8.50 11.36 -23.35
CA ILE A 139 8.83 12.79 -23.50
C ILE A 139 10.04 12.99 -24.40
N ARG A 140 11.04 12.11 -24.33
CA ARG A 140 12.25 12.21 -25.18
C ARG A 140 11.96 11.99 -26.66
N PHE A 141 10.97 11.15 -27.00
CA PHE A 141 10.59 10.88 -28.38
C PHE A 141 9.71 11.98 -28.99
N PHE A 142 9.10 12.83 -28.17
CA PHE A 142 8.18 13.86 -28.60
C PHE A 142 8.65 15.30 -28.27
N PRO A 143 9.89 15.72 -28.62
CA PRO A 143 10.40 17.06 -28.32
C PRO A 143 9.62 18.16 -29.06
N SER A 144 9.04 17.83 -30.23
CA SER A 144 8.27 18.77 -31.07
C SER A 144 6.95 19.22 -30.41
N TYR A 145 6.41 18.45 -29.46
CA TYR A 145 5.17 18.81 -28.77
C TYR A 145 5.35 20.10 -27.95
N ASN A 146 6.54 20.25 -27.35
CA ASN A 146 6.88 21.44 -26.55
C ASN A 146 7.08 22.68 -27.45
N ALA A 147 7.55 22.49 -28.69
CA ALA A 147 7.72 23.57 -29.68
C ALA A 147 6.35 24.05 -30.20
N LEU A 148 5.37 23.19 -30.34
CA LEU A 148 4.04 23.52 -30.85
C LEU A 148 3.12 24.12 -29.79
N TYR A 149 3.14 23.58 -28.54
CA TYR A 149 2.20 23.96 -27.48
C TYR A 149 2.83 24.79 -26.36
N GLY A 150 4.15 25.01 -26.36
CA GLY A 150 4.85 25.80 -25.34
C GLY A 150 4.61 25.31 -23.93
N SER A 151 4.32 26.21 -23.01
CA SER A 151 4.06 25.89 -21.59
C SER A 151 2.83 25.00 -21.36
N ILE A 152 1.84 25.00 -22.27
CA ILE A 152 0.65 24.15 -22.18
C ILE A 152 1.04 22.67 -22.36
N GLY A 153 2.02 22.38 -23.23
CA GLY A 153 2.54 21.03 -23.41
C GLY A 153 3.09 20.42 -22.11
N VAL A 154 3.80 21.22 -21.31
CA VAL A 154 4.31 20.77 -20.00
C VAL A 154 3.18 20.41 -19.03
N LEU A 155 2.10 21.19 -19.01
CA LEU A 155 0.92 20.89 -18.16
C LEU A 155 0.22 19.60 -18.61
N ILE A 156 0.08 19.37 -19.91
CA ILE A 156 -0.51 18.13 -20.44
C ILE A 156 0.34 16.93 -20.03
N PHE A 157 1.66 17.01 -20.17
CA PHE A 157 2.56 15.95 -19.73
C PHE A 157 2.48 15.70 -18.22
N LEU A 158 2.41 16.75 -17.41
CA LEU A 158 2.25 16.63 -15.96
C LEU A 158 0.96 15.89 -15.58
N PHE A 159 -0.17 16.29 -16.17
CA PHE A 159 -1.45 15.63 -15.92
C PHE A 159 -1.46 14.17 -16.38
N LEU A 160 -0.86 13.86 -17.52
CA LEU A 160 -0.73 12.49 -18.00
C LEU A 160 0.13 11.65 -17.04
N TRP A 161 1.25 12.18 -16.55
CA TRP A 161 2.09 11.49 -15.57
C TRP A 161 1.35 11.25 -14.25
N ILE A 162 0.62 12.23 -13.74
CA ILE A 162 -0.21 12.10 -12.54
C ILE A 162 -1.26 11.01 -12.76
N TYR A 163 -1.97 11.02 -13.89
CA TYR A 163 -2.98 10.01 -14.22
C TYR A 163 -2.40 8.60 -14.22
N LEU A 164 -1.29 8.37 -14.90
CA LEU A 164 -0.62 7.07 -14.94
C LEU A 164 -0.14 6.64 -13.55
N SER A 165 0.37 7.58 -12.76
CA SER A 165 0.78 7.32 -11.37
C SER A 165 -0.39 6.90 -10.48
N CYS A 166 -1.53 7.58 -10.57
CA CYS A 166 -2.75 7.22 -9.83
C CYS A 166 -3.24 5.83 -10.23
N PHE A 167 -3.22 5.50 -11.52
CA PHE A 167 -3.60 4.17 -12.01
C PHE A 167 -2.70 3.07 -11.44
N THR A 168 -1.39 3.30 -11.42
CA THR A 168 -0.40 2.38 -10.81
C THR A 168 -0.67 2.16 -9.32
N ILE A 169 -0.97 3.24 -8.60
CA ILE A 169 -1.31 3.18 -7.16
C ILE A 169 -2.59 2.36 -6.93
N LEU A 170 -3.60 2.56 -7.77
CA LEU A 170 -4.86 1.81 -7.68
C LEU A 170 -4.66 0.30 -7.89
N ILE A 171 -3.88 -0.10 -8.91
CA ILE A 171 -3.58 -1.53 -9.16
C ILE A 171 -2.91 -2.18 -7.94
N GLY A 172 -1.94 -1.49 -7.32
CA GLY A 172 -1.28 -2.02 -6.12
C GLY A 172 -2.23 -2.15 -4.92
N PHE A 173 -3.17 -1.20 -4.78
CA PHE A 173 -4.20 -1.27 -3.75
C PHE A 173 -5.14 -2.45 -3.99
N GLU A 174 -5.65 -2.64 -5.22
CA GLU A 174 -6.53 -3.75 -5.57
C GLU A 174 -5.90 -5.12 -5.29
N LEU A 175 -4.61 -5.28 -5.57
CA LEU A 175 -3.90 -6.50 -5.21
C LEU A 175 -3.89 -6.74 -3.70
N ASN A 176 -3.61 -5.72 -2.90
CA ASN A 176 -3.66 -5.83 -1.45
C ASN A 176 -5.07 -6.13 -0.93
N ALA A 177 -6.09 -5.50 -1.52
CA ALA A 177 -7.49 -5.74 -1.18
C ALA A 177 -7.87 -7.20 -1.45
N SER A 178 -7.58 -7.70 -2.65
CA SER A 178 -7.84 -9.09 -3.05
C SER A 178 -7.16 -10.12 -2.13
N ILE A 179 -5.89 -9.88 -1.75
CA ILE A 179 -5.18 -10.75 -0.81
C ILE A 179 -5.85 -10.73 0.57
N SER A 180 -6.26 -9.57 1.05
CA SER A 180 -6.94 -9.42 2.34
C SER A 180 -8.30 -10.14 2.35
N ASP A 181 -9.07 -10.03 1.27
CA ASP A 181 -10.38 -10.63 1.16
C ASP A 181 -10.27 -12.16 1.10
N ALA A 182 -9.34 -12.71 0.32
CA ALA A 182 -9.05 -14.15 0.30
C ALA A 182 -8.60 -14.68 1.67
N TYR A 183 -7.84 -13.89 2.43
CA TYR A 183 -7.43 -14.25 3.79
C TYR A 183 -8.63 -14.29 4.75
N GLN A 184 -9.53 -13.32 4.68
CA GLN A 184 -10.74 -13.27 5.52
C GLN A 184 -11.71 -14.41 5.20
N GLU A 185 -11.92 -14.70 3.91
CA GLU A 185 -12.77 -15.80 3.45
C GLU A 185 -12.27 -17.14 3.99
N ARG A 186 -10.98 -17.44 3.81
CA ARG A 186 -10.37 -18.66 4.34
C ARG A 186 -10.55 -18.80 5.85
N HIS A 187 -10.34 -17.72 6.59
CA HIS A 187 -10.47 -17.75 8.05
C HIS A 187 -11.92 -17.90 8.50
N SER A 188 -12.88 -17.33 7.80
CA SER A 188 -14.32 -17.52 8.08
C SER A 188 -14.76 -18.95 7.81
N ASP A 189 -14.30 -19.58 6.74
CA ASP A 189 -14.60 -20.98 6.41
C ASP A 189 -14.03 -21.94 7.43
N GLU A 190 -12.81 -21.69 7.91
CA GLU A 190 -12.19 -22.45 8.97
C GLU A 190 -13.02 -22.40 10.28
N LEU A 191 -13.46 -21.20 10.69
CA LEU A 191 -14.32 -21.03 11.87
C LEU A 191 -15.68 -21.72 11.70
N ILE A 192 -16.29 -21.66 10.52
CA ILE A 192 -17.54 -22.36 10.22
C ILE A 192 -17.34 -23.88 10.33
N THR A 193 -16.25 -24.40 9.78
CA THR A 193 -15.91 -25.83 9.83
C THR A 193 -15.69 -26.32 11.26
N ILE A 194 -14.92 -25.57 12.07
CA ILE A 194 -14.70 -25.85 13.48
C ILE A 194 -16.03 -25.85 14.26
N SER A 195 -16.88 -24.86 14.00
CA SER A 195 -18.19 -24.73 14.68
C SER A 195 -19.14 -25.88 14.33
N ARG A 196 -19.16 -26.31 13.06
CA ARG A 196 -19.93 -27.47 12.60
C ARG A 196 -19.45 -28.76 13.27
N THR A 197 -18.13 -29.00 13.28
CA THR A 197 -17.52 -30.15 13.90
C THR A 197 -17.80 -30.21 15.41
N ALA A 198 -17.66 -29.09 16.10
CA ALA A 198 -17.98 -29.02 17.56
C ALA A 198 -19.46 -29.26 17.83
N ARG A 199 -20.38 -28.78 16.99
CA ARG A 199 -21.81 -29.01 17.11
C ARG A 199 -22.14 -30.49 16.89
N THR A 200 -21.57 -31.11 15.85
CA THR A 200 -21.77 -32.55 15.56
C THR A 200 -21.25 -33.43 16.68
N THR A 201 -20.09 -33.11 17.25
CA THR A 201 -19.51 -33.84 18.38
C THR A 201 -20.40 -33.75 19.65
N LYS A 202 -20.93 -32.55 19.96
CA LYS A 202 -21.88 -32.35 21.08
C LYS A 202 -23.18 -33.14 20.88
N ILE A 203 -23.73 -33.14 19.66
CA ILE A 203 -24.95 -33.91 19.34
C ILE A 203 -24.68 -35.41 19.49
N SER A 204 -23.55 -35.90 18.93
CA SER A 204 -23.15 -37.30 19.04
C SER A 204 -22.99 -37.75 20.51
N GLN A 205 -22.37 -36.94 21.35
CA GLN A 205 -22.25 -37.23 22.78
C GLN A 205 -23.62 -37.25 23.52
N ARG A 206 -24.55 -36.35 23.16
CA ARG A 206 -25.91 -36.34 23.71
C ARG A 206 -26.67 -37.59 23.31
N ILE A 207 -26.64 -38.00 22.06
CA ILE A 207 -27.28 -39.22 21.55
C ILE A 207 -26.69 -40.44 22.27
N LYS A 208 -25.37 -40.53 22.43
CA LYS A 208 -24.69 -41.63 23.13
C LYS A 208 -25.13 -41.71 24.60
N LYS A 209 -25.27 -40.58 25.32
CA LYS A 209 -25.77 -40.52 26.67
C LYS A 209 -27.24 -41.00 26.78
N LEU A 210 -28.10 -40.55 25.86
CA LEU A 210 -29.48 -40.97 25.77
C LEU A 210 -29.57 -42.50 25.54
N PHE A 211 -28.82 -43.03 24.59
CA PHE A 211 -28.81 -44.46 24.30
C PHE A 211 -28.35 -45.31 25.49
N LEU A 212 -27.34 -44.85 26.21
CA LEU A 212 -26.88 -45.52 27.43
C LEU A 212 -27.93 -45.45 28.56
N SER A 213 -28.66 -44.36 28.68
CA SER A 213 -29.74 -44.24 29.68
C SER A 213 -30.94 -45.16 29.36
N PHE A 214 -31.32 -45.25 28.09
CA PHE A 214 -32.35 -46.17 27.61
C PHE A 214 -31.94 -47.63 27.85
N ARG A 215 -30.70 -48.01 27.53
CA ARG A 215 -30.18 -49.36 27.75
C ARG A 215 -30.18 -49.73 29.22
N LYS A 216 -29.80 -48.83 30.13
CA LYS A 216 -29.87 -49.05 31.59
C LYS A 216 -31.31 -49.22 32.08
N LYS A 217 -32.27 -48.45 31.54
CA LYS A 217 -33.68 -48.55 31.89
C LYS A 217 -34.29 -49.88 31.43
N TYR A 218 -33.94 -50.32 30.23
CA TYR A 218 -34.40 -51.57 29.63
C TYR A 218 -33.86 -52.79 30.39
N GLN A 219 -32.62 -52.79 30.82
CA GLN A 219 -32.05 -53.87 31.65
C GLN A 219 -32.70 -53.95 33.01
N ARG A 220 -33.12 -52.86 33.65
CA ARG A 220 -33.88 -52.88 34.93
C ARG A 220 -35.29 -53.44 34.80
N ILE A 221 -35.87 -53.49 33.61
CA ILE A 221 -37.22 -54.07 33.40
C ILE A 221 -37.12 -55.56 33.14
N ILE A 222 -36.03 -56.07 32.59
CA ILE A 222 -35.85 -57.52 32.30
C ILE A 222 -35.35 -58.28 33.50
N THR A 223 -34.74 -57.60 34.48
CA THR A 223 -34.22 -58.22 35.73
C THR A 223 -35.20 -58.14 36.90
N LYS A 224 -36.46 -57.73 36.67
CA LYS A 224 -37.59 -57.87 37.58
C LYS A 224 -38.56 -58.93 37.08
#